data_48bc4174600238e01009fad0f9839ed8
#
_entry.id   48bc4174600238e01009fad0f9839ed8
#
_cell.length_a   1.000
_cell.length_b   1.000
_cell.length_c   1.000
_cell.angle_alpha   90.00
_cell.angle_beta   90.00
_cell.angle_gamma   90.00
#
_symmetry.space_group_name_H-M   'P 1'
#
loop_
_entity.id
_entity.type
_entity.pdbx_description
1 polymer ?
#
loop_
_entity_poly.entity_id
_entity_poly.type
_entity_poly.pdbx_seq_one_letter_code
_entity_poly.pdbx_strand_id
1 'polypeptide(L)'
;MKTKVLAVAVCLIVPFTFPAAQQSSSQQGEKTKHLEAMCPMHDAHSRSSGHSAVLNERGEKGMGFSQTATTHHFLIKPGSGVVEVEVNDPTDITDRDNIRKHLAHIAQAFRDGDFDIPTLVHDTVPSGAAEMKRLREKIEYSFEETLAGGRVVIATADQESLAAVHKFLLFQIEEHKTGDPTEGR
;
A
#
# COMPACT_ATOMS: atom_id res chain seq x y z
N MET A 1 -33.01 41.87 23.36
CA MET A 1 -34.00 41.60 22.29
C MET A 1 -33.19 41.05 21.12
N LYS A 2 -33.27 39.74 20.81
CA LYS A 2 -32.51 39.11 19.74
C LYS A 2 -33.50 38.54 18.73
N THR A 3 -33.55 39.13 17.58
CA THR A 3 -34.43 38.77 16.46
C THR A 3 -33.81 37.59 15.68
N LYS A 4 -34.52 36.46 15.65
CA LYS A 4 -34.16 35.31 14.81
C LYS A 4 -34.78 35.47 13.44
N VAL A 5 -33.95 35.47 12.39
CA VAL A 5 -34.41 35.43 10.98
C VAL A 5 -34.37 33.95 10.54
N LEU A 6 -35.55 33.45 10.14
CA LEU A 6 -35.75 32.10 9.63
C LEU A 6 -35.67 32.18 8.09
N ALA A 7 -34.69 31.53 7.48
CA ALA A 7 -34.61 31.41 6.02
C ALA A 7 -35.20 30.06 5.60
N VAL A 8 -36.27 30.14 4.81
CA VAL A 8 -36.96 29.00 4.16
C VAL A 8 -36.32 28.77 2.81
N ALA A 9 -35.70 27.62 2.60
CA ALA A 9 -35.18 27.18 1.33
C ALA A 9 -36.26 26.35 0.59
N VAL A 10 -36.69 26.85 -0.57
CA VAL A 10 -37.61 26.15 -1.47
C VAL A 10 -36.80 25.25 -2.38
N CYS A 11 -36.98 23.93 -2.27
CA CYS A 11 -36.46 22.93 -3.20
C CYS A 11 -37.37 22.85 -4.45
N LEU A 12 -36.85 23.21 -5.62
CA LEU A 12 -37.44 22.95 -6.91
C LEU A 12 -37.00 21.57 -7.42
N ILE A 13 -37.94 20.64 -7.52
CA ILE A 13 -37.76 19.31 -8.11
C ILE A 13 -38.00 19.43 -9.62
N VAL A 14 -36.99 19.14 -10.42
CA VAL A 14 -37.09 19.03 -11.88
C VAL A 14 -37.10 17.54 -12.25
N PRO A 15 -38.14 17.03 -12.95
CA PRO A 15 -38.17 15.66 -13.42
C PRO A 15 -37.30 15.49 -14.68
N PHE A 16 -36.33 14.62 -14.63
CA PHE A 16 -35.50 14.24 -15.78
C PHE A 16 -36.15 13.02 -16.47
N THR A 17 -36.69 13.22 -17.66
CA THR A 17 -37.23 12.15 -18.50
C THR A 17 -36.14 11.54 -19.37
N PHE A 18 -35.93 10.22 -19.25
CA PHE A 18 -35.07 9.46 -20.14
C PHE A 18 -35.85 8.99 -21.39
N PRO A 19 -35.30 9.12 -22.60
CA PRO A 19 -35.84 8.43 -23.77
C PRO A 19 -35.28 7.01 -23.86
N ALA A 20 -36.17 6.05 -24.09
CA ALA A 20 -35.85 4.68 -24.46
C ALA A 20 -35.36 4.63 -25.92
N ALA A 21 -34.25 3.93 -26.18
CA ALA A 21 -33.82 3.57 -27.53
C ALA A 21 -33.61 2.07 -27.65
N GLN A 22 -34.48 1.50 -28.37
CA GLN A 22 -34.62 0.39 -29.29
C GLN A 22 -33.44 -0.59 -29.45
N GLN A 23 -33.79 -1.85 -29.21
CA GLN A 23 -33.13 -3.06 -29.70
C GLN A 23 -33.23 -3.14 -31.24
N SER A 24 -32.16 -3.55 -31.90
CA SER A 24 -32.20 -4.19 -33.19
C SER A 24 -31.31 -5.45 -33.19
N SER A 25 -31.97 -6.51 -33.61
CA SER A 25 -31.54 -7.90 -33.65
C SER A 25 -30.72 -8.23 -34.90
N SER A 26 -30.02 -9.37 -34.77
CA SER A 26 -29.64 -10.35 -35.79
C SER A 26 -28.38 -10.08 -36.63
N GLN A 27 -27.36 -10.95 -36.57
CA GLN A 27 -27.28 -12.11 -37.47
C GLN A 27 -26.18 -13.11 -37.02
N GLN A 28 -26.53 -14.38 -37.21
CA GLN A 28 -25.72 -15.58 -37.08
C GLN A 28 -24.65 -15.63 -38.19
N GLY A 29 -23.47 -16.19 -37.85
CA GLY A 29 -22.39 -16.60 -38.73
C GLY A 29 -21.47 -17.56 -38.02
N GLU A 30 -21.67 -18.71 -38.17
CA GLU A 30 -21.11 -20.07 -38.36
C GLU A 30 -19.60 -20.27 -38.14
N LYS A 31 -19.32 -21.19 -37.20
CA LYS A 31 -18.24 -22.19 -37.06
C LYS A 31 -16.90 -21.96 -37.76
N THR A 32 -15.86 -21.88 -36.94
CA THR A 32 -14.67 -22.75 -37.08
C THR A 32 -14.09 -23.08 -35.72
N LYS A 33 -14.05 -24.40 -35.40
CA LYS A 33 -13.32 -25.00 -34.28
C LYS A 33 -11.83 -24.84 -34.56
N HIS A 34 -11.13 -24.00 -33.79
CA HIS A 34 -9.70 -24.18 -33.55
C HIS A 34 -9.51 -24.50 -32.08
N LEU A 35 -9.22 -25.77 -31.82
CA LEU A 35 -8.64 -26.24 -30.56
C LEU A 35 -7.20 -25.76 -30.55
N GLU A 36 -6.93 -24.58 -30.01
CA GLU A 36 -5.59 -24.26 -29.57
C GLU A 36 -5.48 -24.56 -28.08
N ALA A 37 -4.57 -25.49 -27.80
CA ALA A 37 -4.19 -25.87 -26.46
C ALA A 37 -3.68 -24.62 -25.72
N MET A 38 -4.50 -24.07 -24.80
CA MET A 38 -4.08 -23.00 -23.88
C MET A 38 -3.00 -23.54 -22.97
N CYS A 39 -1.77 -23.10 -23.20
CA CYS A 39 -0.68 -23.28 -22.24
C CYS A 39 -0.98 -22.49 -20.97
N PRO A 40 -0.98 -23.09 -19.76
CA PRO A 40 -1.30 -22.41 -18.50
C PRO A 40 -0.28 -21.34 -18.06
N MET A 41 0.82 -21.17 -18.79
CA MET A 41 1.91 -20.26 -18.38
C MET A 41 1.69 -18.77 -18.72
N HIS A 42 0.76 -18.41 -19.61
CA HIS A 42 0.55 -17.00 -19.98
C HIS A 42 -0.25 -16.20 -18.95
N ASP A 43 -1.14 -16.87 -18.18
CA ASP A 43 -1.98 -16.18 -17.20
C ASP A 43 -1.28 -15.76 -15.91
N ALA A 44 -0.20 -16.45 -15.52
CA ALA A 44 0.53 -16.16 -14.29
C ALA A 44 1.37 -14.85 -14.41
N HIS A 45 1.96 -14.60 -15.59
CA HIS A 45 2.75 -13.37 -15.84
C HIS A 45 1.86 -12.11 -15.95
N SER A 46 0.69 -12.24 -16.57
CA SER A 46 -0.27 -11.14 -16.71
C SER A 46 -0.87 -10.72 -15.36
N ARG A 47 -1.16 -11.66 -14.47
CA ARG A 47 -1.67 -11.36 -13.12
C ARG A 47 -0.62 -10.74 -12.22
N SER A 48 0.63 -11.18 -12.32
CA SER A 48 1.74 -10.63 -11.53
C SER A 48 2.08 -9.19 -11.91
N SER A 49 2.08 -8.83 -13.19
CA SER A 49 2.33 -7.46 -13.64
C SER A 49 1.20 -6.49 -13.28
N GLY A 50 -0.06 -6.96 -13.35
CA GLY A 50 -1.22 -6.16 -12.95
C GLY A 50 -1.24 -5.86 -11.46
N HIS A 51 -0.93 -6.83 -10.61
CA HIS A 51 -0.85 -6.65 -9.16
C HIS A 51 0.20 -5.61 -8.77
N SER A 52 1.41 -5.71 -9.30
CA SER A 52 2.49 -4.74 -9.02
C SER A 52 2.14 -3.32 -9.48
N ALA A 53 1.48 -3.15 -10.63
CA ALA A 53 1.07 -1.83 -11.11
C ALA A 53 0.04 -1.16 -10.19
N VAL A 54 -0.95 -1.91 -9.71
CA VAL A 54 -1.97 -1.42 -8.77
C VAL A 54 -1.35 -1.08 -7.41
N LEU A 55 -0.42 -1.90 -6.93
CA LEU A 55 0.30 -1.67 -5.68
C LEU A 55 1.15 -0.39 -5.77
N ASN A 56 1.85 -0.17 -6.89
CA ASN A 56 2.62 1.05 -7.13
C ASN A 56 1.72 2.30 -7.15
N GLU A 57 0.57 2.26 -7.85
CA GLU A 57 -0.35 3.39 -7.91
C GLU A 57 -0.92 3.75 -6.52
N ARG A 58 -1.30 2.76 -5.72
CA ARG A 58 -1.74 2.97 -4.34
C ARG A 58 -0.60 3.48 -3.47
N GLY A 59 0.61 2.91 -3.66
CA GLY A 59 1.82 3.34 -2.99
C GLY A 59 2.14 4.81 -3.23
N GLU A 60 2.16 5.27 -4.48
CA GLU A 60 2.41 6.67 -4.81
C GLU A 60 1.38 7.61 -4.15
N LYS A 61 0.09 7.22 -4.14
CA LYS A 61 -0.96 8.00 -3.47
C LYS A 61 -0.83 8.02 -1.95
N GLY A 62 -0.44 6.90 -1.35
CA GLY A 62 -0.35 6.75 0.10
C GLY A 62 0.95 7.30 0.69
N MET A 63 2.05 7.19 -0.04
CA MET A 63 3.39 7.55 0.43
C MET A 63 3.90 8.90 -0.07
N GLY A 64 3.39 9.39 -1.22
CA GLY A 64 3.70 10.72 -1.73
C GLY A 64 5.03 10.82 -2.49
N PHE A 65 5.60 9.71 -2.93
CA PHE A 65 6.79 9.63 -3.78
C PHE A 65 6.70 8.48 -4.78
N SER A 66 7.54 8.51 -5.82
CA SER A 66 7.51 7.52 -6.90
C SER A 66 8.01 6.15 -6.46
N GLN A 67 7.19 5.11 -6.67
CA GLN A 67 7.54 3.72 -6.35
C GLN A 67 8.59 3.14 -7.32
N THR A 68 8.72 3.73 -8.50
CA THR A 68 9.69 3.27 -9.52
C THR A 68 11.01 4.04 -9.47
N ALA A 69 11.01 5.24 -8.89
CA ALA A 69 12.21 6.05 -8.68
C ALA A 69 12.88 5.79 -7.31
N THR A 70 12.29 4.92 -6.51
CA THR A 70 12.77 4.58 -5.16
C THR A 70 12.93 3.08 -4.99
N THR A 71 13.74 2.67 -4.01
CA THR A 71 13.92 1.27 -3.63
C THR A 71 13.51 1.10 -2.17
N HIS A 72 12.72 0.06 -1.90
CA HIS A 72 12.31 -0.35 -0.56
C HIS A 72 13.11 -1.56 -0.12
N HIS A 73 13.53 -1.57 1.14
CA HIS A 73 14.14 -2.71 1.82
C HIS A 73 13.41 -3.00 3.13
N PHE A 74 13.16 -4.28 3.37
CA PHE A 74 12.55 -4.78 4.60
C PHE A 74 13.49 -5.78 5.23
N LEU A 75 14.21 -5.35 6.28
CA LEU A 75 15.31 -6.11 6.83
C LEU A 75 14.92 -6.77 8.14
N ILE A 76 14.96 -8.09 8.17
CA ILE A 76 14.75 -8.90 9.38
C ILE A 76 16.07 -9.01 10.14
N LYS A 77 16.07 -8.62 11.42
CA LYS A 77 17.24 -8.65 12.30
C LYS A 77 16.94 -9.47 13.56
N PRO A 78 17.95 -10.05 14.26
CA PRO A 78 17.72 -10.93 15.41
C PRO A 78 16.88 -10.35 16.55
N GLY A 79 16.88 -9.04 16.76
CA GLY A 79 16.10 -8.38 17.82
C GLY A 79 15.27 -7.20 17.34
N SER A 80 15.11 -7.04 16.01
CA SER A 80 14.46 -5.89 15.43
C SER A 80 14.01 -6.16 13.99
N GLY A 81 13.41 -5.14 13.38
CA GLY A 81 13.17 -5.05 11.96
C GLY A 81 13.46 -3.66 11.44
N VAL A 82 13.67 -3.52 10.14
CA VAL A 82 13.90 -2.22 9.51
C VAL A 82 13.06 -2.11 8.24
N VAL A 83 12.40 -0.97 8.07
CA VAL A 83 11.83 -0.53 6.81
C VAL A 83 12.69 0.62 6.32
N GLU A 84 13.37 0.46 5.19
CA GLU A 84 14.25 1.46 4.61
C GLU A 84 13.78 1.80 3.20
N VAL A 85 13.79 3.09 2.86
CA VAL A 85 13.44 3.58 1.51
C VAL A 85 14.46 4.60 1.09
N GLU A 86 14.97 4.45 -0.13
CA GLU A 86 15.98 5.31 -0.72
C GLU A 86 15.63 5.68 -2.16
N VAL A 87 16.03 6.89 -2.58
CA VAL A 87 15.97 7.29 -3.99
C VAL A 87 17.01 6.53 -4.81
N ASN A 88 16.65 6.13 -6.04
CA ASN A 88 17.56 5.47 -6.97
C ASN A 88 18.57 6.47 -7.58
N ASP A 89 18.16 7.74 -7.74
CA ASP A 89 19.03 8.83 -8.18
C ASP A 89 19.38 9.73 -6.97
N PRO A 90 20.65 9.79 -6.55
CA PRO A 90 21.07 10.64 -5.43
C PRO A 90 20.78 12.14 -5.61
N THR A 91 20.51 12.58 -6.85
CA THR A 91 20.17 13.98 -7.14
C THR A 91 18.68 14.28 -6.99
N ASP A 92 17.83 13.26 -6.79
CA ASP A 92 16.40 13.44 -6.53
C ASP A 92 16.13 13.85 -5.09
N ILE A 93 16.35 15.14 -4.85
CA ILE A 93 16.14 15.77 -3.53
C ILE A 93 14.65 15.74 -3.14
N THR A 94 13.75 15.85 -4.12
CA THR A 94 12.30 15.92 -3.89
C THR A 94 11.78 14.63 -3.30
N ASP A 95 12.03 13.50 -3.95
CA ASP A 95 11.55 12.21 -3.44
C ASP A 95 12.31 11.80 -2.18
N ARG A 96 13.61 12.10 -2.06
CA ARG A 96 14.35 11.91 -0.80
C ARG A 96 13.69 12.61 0.39
N ASP A 97 13.30 13.88 0.24
CA ASP A 97 12.69 14.64 1.32
C ASP A 97 11.24 14.18 1.60
N ASN A 98 10.52 13.71 0.58
CA ASN A 98 9.20 13.09 0.74
C ASN A 98 9.28 11.73 1.47
N ILE A 99 10.27 10.90 1.15
CA ILE A 99 10.58 9.64 1.86
C ILE A 99 10.79 9.93 3.35
N ARG A 100 11.62 10.90 3.71
CA ARG A 100 11.91 11.25 5.10
C ARG A 100 10.66 11.67 5.86
N LYS A 101 9.83 12.54 5.26
CA LYS A 101 8.55 12.95 5.87
C LYS A 101 7.62 11.78 6.07
N HIS A 102 7.51 10.92 5.05
CA HIS A 102 6.66 9.75 5.10
C HIS A 102 7.11 8.77 6.19
N LEU A 103 8.39 8.39 6.23
CA LEU A 103 8.90 7.43 7.20
C LEU A 103 8.87 7.96 8.64
N ALA A 104 9.07 9.26 8.84
CA ALA A 104 8.86 9.89 10.15
C ALA A 104 7.39 9.77 10.59
N HIS A 105 6.44 9.97 9.65
CA HIS A 105 5.02 9.77 9.90
C HIS A 105 4.69 8.29 10.20
N ILE A 106 5.23 7.35 9.42
CA ILE A 106 5.06 5.90 9.62
C ILE A 106 5.55 5.47 11.01
N ALA A 107 6.72 5.95 11.44
CA ALA A 107 7.24 5.64 12.78
C ALA A 107 6.28 6.10 13.89
N GLN A 108 5.64 7.25 13.72
CA GLN A 108 4.63 7.75 14.67
C GLN A 108 3.33 6.96 14.58
N ALA A 109 2.81 6.73 13.38
CA ALA A 109 1.57 5.98 13.15
C ALA A 109 1.65 4.56 13.76
N PHE A 110 2.75 3.85 13.51
CA PHE A 110 2.96 2.50 14.06
C PHE A 110 3.05 2.50 15.60
N ARG A 111 3.68 3.54 16.18
CA ARG A 111 3.72 3.72 17.64
C ARG A 111 2.30 3.89 18.21
N ASP A 112 1.43 4.59 17.49
CA ASP A 112 0.04 4.80 17.88
C ASP A 112 -0.85 3.57 17.55
N GLY A 113 -0.29 2.55 16.89
CA GLY A 113 -0.99 1.34 16.46
C GLY A 113 -1.84 1.55 15.21
N ASP A 114 -1.51 2.57 14.43
CA ASP A 114 -2.15 2.87 13.15
C ASP A 114 -1.35 2.21 12.00
N PHE A 115 -2.02 1.29 11.28
CA PHE A 115 -1.52 0.57 10.12
C PHE A 115 -2.38 0.83 8.88
N ASP A 116 -3.08 1.97 8.82
CA ASP A 116 -3.99 2.29 7.73
C ASP A 116 -3.25 2.47 6.39
N ILE A 117 -2.06 3.08 6.39
CA ILE A 117 -1.27 3.27 5.16
C ILE A 117 -0.86 1.93 4.54
N PRO A 118 -0.18 1.00 5.22
CA PRO A 118 0.11 -0.30 4.62
C PRO A 118 -1.15 -1.09 4.27
N THR A 119 -2.24 -0.95 5.04
CA THR A 119 -3.53 -1.57 4.69
C THR A 119 -4.10 -1.00 3.38
N LEU A 120 -4.03 0.31 3.17
CA LEU A 120 -4.46 0.99 1.95
C LEU A 120 -3.63 0.55 0.74
N VAL A 121 -2.30 0.49 0.89
CA VAL A 121 -1.37 0.10 -0.18
C VAL A 121 -1.67 -1.33 -0.66
N HIS A 122 -1.83 -2.26 0.27
CA HIS A 122 -2.00 -3.69 -0.02
C HIS A 122 -3.46 -4.12 -0.21
N ASP A 123 -4.45 -3.23 0.05
CA ASP A 123 -5.88 -3.56 0.05
C ASP A 123 -6.24 -4.72 0.99
N THR A 124 -5.44 -4.92 2.01
CA THR A 124 -5.62 -5.94 3.04
C THR A 124 -4.81 -5.56 4.28
N VAL A 125 -5.21 -6.08 5.43
CA VAL A 125 -4.42 -5.90 6.66
C VAL A 125 -3.15 -6.76 6.56
N PRO A 126 -1.95 -6.17 6.57
CA PRO A 126 -0.72 -6.93 6.51
C PRO A 126 -0.59 -7.94 7.66
N SER A 127 -0.05 -9.12 7.33
CA SER A 127 0.28 -10.13 8.34
C SER A 127 1.13 -9.52 9.44
N GLY A 128 0.85 -9.81 10.71
CA GLY A 128 1.57 -9.25 11.87
C GLY A 128 1.07 -7.88 12.35
N ALA A 129 0.41 -7.07 11.52
CA ALA A 129 -0.02 -5.71 11.88
C ALA A 129 -1.00 -5.69 13.07
N ALA A 130 -1.95 -6.62 13.11
CA ALA A 130 -2.91 -6.70 14.22
C ALA A 130 -2.22 -7.04 15.56
N GLU A 131 -1.26 -7.94 15.53
CA GLU A 131 -0.45 -8.31 16.69
C GLU A 131 0.46 -7.14 17.12
N MET A 132 1.13 -6.45 16.18
CA MET A 132 1.93 -5.25 16.47
C MET A 132 1.08 -4.14 17.10
N LYS A 133 -0.13 -3.90 16.60
CA LYS A 133 -1.08 -2.96 17.19
C LYS A 133 -1.43 -3.32 18.64
N ARG A 134 -1.73 -4.59 18.90
CA ARG A 134 -2.05 -5.09 20.24
C ARG A 134 -0.88 -4.98 21.21
N LEU A 135 0.35 -5.18 20.71
CA LEU A 135 1.58 -5.22 21.49
C LEU A 135 2.39 -3.90 21.44
N ARG A 136 1.82 -2.82 20.90
CA ARG A 136 2.53 -1.57 20.60
C ARG A 136 3.35 -1.01 21.74
N GLU A 137 2.88 -1.16 23.00
CA GLU A 137 3.59 -0.68 24.20
C GLU A 137 4.91 -1.43 24.48
N LYS A 138 5.18 -2.56 23.79
CA LYS A 138 6.38 -3.37 23.89
C LYS A 138 7.30 -3.20 22.68
N ILE A 139 6.91 -2.38 21.72
CA ILE A 139 7.64 -2.16 20.47
C ILE A 139 8.09 -0.70 20.41
N GLU A 140 9.36 -0.51 20.15
CA GLU A 140 9.94 0.82 19.94
C GLU A 140 10.08 1.08 18.44
N TYR A 141 9.68 2.29 18.01
CA TYR A 141 9.78 2.74 16.62
C TYR A 141 10.63 4.00 16.58
N SER A 142 11.71 3.99 15.81
CA SER A 142 12.54 5.16 15.59
C SER A 142 12.74 5.44 14.12
N PHE A 143 12.62 6.70 13.73
CA PHE A 143 12.97 7.17 12.40
C PHE A 143 14.41 7.67 12.38
N GLU A 144 15.14 7.30 11.33
CA GLU A 144 16.50 7.76 11.08
C GLU A 144 16.64 8.20 9.62
N GLU A 145 17.28 9.35 9.37
CA GLU A 145 17.62 9.75 8.02
C GLU A 145 18.83 8.97 7.50
N THR A 146 18.79 8.60 6.21
CA THR A 146 19.95 8.11 5.46
C THR A 146 20.41 9.16 4.44
N LEU A 147 21.53 8.91 3.77
CA LEU A 147 22.01 9.81 2.72
C LEU A 147 21.02 9.91 1.55
N ALA A 148 20.38 8.79 1.20
CA ALA A 148 19.49 8.69 0.04
C ALA A 148 18.00 8.64 0.41
N GLY A 149 17.63 8.73 1.69
CA GLY A 149 16.25 8.64 2.13
C GLY A 149 16.12 8.57 3.63
N GLY A 150 15.58 7.45 4.15
CA GLY A 150 15.41 7.21 5.57
C GLY A 150 15.03 5.78 5.90
N ARG A 151 14.97 5.49 7.20
CA ARG A 151 14.54 4.19 7.70
C ARG A 151 13.76 4.29 9.00
N VAL A 152 12.87 3.34 9.20
CA VAL A 152 12.20 3.09 10.48
C VAL A 152 12.78 1.83 11.08
N VAL A 153 13.38 1.96 12.26
CA VAL A 153 13.84 0.82 13.06
C VAL A 153 12.73 0.43 14.02
N ILE A 154 12.40 -0.86 14.04
CA ILE A 154 11.34 -1.46 14.85
C ILE A 154 12.00 -2.43 15.81
N ALA A 155 12.17 -2.05 17.06
CA ALA A 155 12.92 -2.81 18.06
C ALA A 155 12.03 -3.31 19.20
N THR A 156 12.31 -4.50 19.71
CA THR A 156 11.63 -5.05 20.87
C THR A 156 12.45 -6.13 21.56
N ALA A 157 12.32 -6.22 22.88
CA ALA A 157 12.88 -7.34 23.67
C ALA A 157 11.84 -8.46 23.90
N ASP A 158 10.56 -8.22 23.55
CA ASP A 158 9.47 -9.18 23.73
C ASP A 158 9.40 -10.12 22.52
N GLN A 159 9.46 -11.43 22.78
CA GLN A 159 9.52 -12.45 21.72
C GLN A 159 8.25 -12.52 20.88
N GLU A 160 7.08 -12.29 21.48
CA GLU A 160 5.81 -12.28 20.74
C GLU A 160 5.74 -11.07 19.81
N SER A 161 6.16 -9.91 20.30
CA SER A 161 6.26 -8.68 19.50
C SER A 161 7.26 -8.83 18.35
N LEU A 162 8.42 -9.45 18.61
CA LEU A 162 9.43 -9.70 17.58
C LEU A 162 8.90 -10.62 16.48
N ALA A 163 8.18 -11.68 16.85
CA ALA A 163 7.55 -12.57 15.87
C ALA A 163 6.51 -11.83 15.02
N ALA A 164 5.75 -10.90 15.61
CA ALA A 164 4.78 -10.07 14.88
C ALA A 164 5.49 -9.11 13.90
N VAL A 165 6.58 -8.47 14.34
CA VAL A 165 7.41 -7.59 13.48
C VAL A 165 7.99 -8.36 12.30
N HIS A 166 8.57 -9.53 12.53
CA HIS A 166 9.13 -10.36 11.47
C HIS A 166 8.06 -10.82 10.48
N LYS A 167 6.87 -11.21 10.97
CA LYS A 167 5.73 -11.60 10.13
C LYS A 167 5.26 -10.43 9.25
N PHE A 168 5.25 -9.21 9.79
CA PHE A 168 4.93 -8.00 9.04
C PHE A 168 5.96 -7.73 7.93
N LEU A 169 7.24 -7.82 8.24
CA LEU A 169 8.30 -7.59 7.26
C LEU A 169 8.35 -8.66 6.17
N LEU A 170 8.12 -9.93 6.52
CA LEU A 170 8.00 -11.02 5.54
C LEU A 170 6.88 -10.75 4.54
N PHE A 171 5.71 -10.32 5.03
CA PHE A 171 4.60 -9.92 4.16
C PHE A 171 5.01 -8.80 3.20
N GLN A 172 5.72 -7.77 3.70
CA GLN A 172 6.18 -6.66 2.86
C GLN A 172 7.19 -7.13 1.79
N ILE A 173 8.16 -7.99 2.15
CA ILE A 173 9.12 -8.56 1.20
C ILE A 173 8.42 -9.29 0.06
N GLU A 174 7.41 -10.11 0.40
CA GLU A 174 6.66 -10.91 -0.56
C GLU A 174 5.80 -10.05 -1.50
N GLU A 175 5.08 -9.07 -0.95
CA GLU A 175 4.17 -8.21 -1.72
C GLU A 175 4.92 -7.22 -2.61
N HIS A 176 5.97 -6.58 -2.09
CA HIS A 176 6.81 -5.65 -2.84
C HIS A 176 7.87 -6.34 -3.72
N LYS A 177 8.09 -7.64 -3.54
CA LYS A 177 9.08 -8.45 -4.28
C LYS A 177 10.49 -7.84 -4.23
N THR A 178 10.87 -7.33 -3.06
CA THR A 178 12.15 -6.62 -2.90
C THR A 178 13.37 -7.52 -3.06
N GLY A 179 13.21 -8.84 -2.84
CA GLY A 179 14.30 -9.80 -2.87
C GLY A 179 15.17 -9.77 -1.61
N ASP A 180 14.75 -9.05 -0.58
CA ASP A 180 15.45 -9.05 0.71
C ASP A 180 15.43 -10.43 1.37
N PRO A 181 16.43 -10.75 2.22
CA PRO A 181 16.49 -12.02 2.93
C PRO A 181 15.27 -12.21 3.84
N THR A 182 14.64 -13.39 3.76
CA THR A 182 13.47 -13.76 4.57
C THR A 182 13.84 -14.32 5.96
N GLU A 183 15.13 -14.43 6.24
CA GLU A 183 15.66 -14.88 7.55
C GLU A 183 16.54 -13.80 8.15
N GLY A 184 16.45 -13.62 9.48
CA GLY A 184 17.30 -12.68 10.22
C GLY A 184 18.75 -13.15 10.25
N ARG A 185 19.66 -12.26 9.81
CA ARG A 185 21.12 -12.45 9.92
C ARG A 185 21.69 -11.50 10.94
#